data_c785e1860f028837bcf93020d6be6ffd
#
_entry.id   c785e1860f028837bcf93020d6be6ffd
#
_cell.length_a   1.000
_cell.length_b   1.000
_cell.length_c   1.000
_cell.angle_alpha   90.00
_cell.angle_beta   90.00
_cell.angle_gamma   90.00
#
_symmetry.space_group_name_H-M   'P 1'
#
loop_
_entity.id
_entity.type
_entity.pdbx_description
1 polymer ?
#
loop_
_entity_poly.entity_id
_entity_poly.type
_entity_poly.pdbx_seq_one_letter_code
_entity_poly.pdbx_strand_id
1 'polypeptide(L)'
;MDLRKNEPLFTLRIASKLSGIPAHSIRQYIDKGLLLPLKLDSKHHLFSQMDIVRLNHINEKIDKQGLNIAGIKALMAQIPCWAIRNCSVGNRKNCQAYNSTTSPCWEASQKGRECKNAECRECSVYIMVQENLELKSWLKTRF
;
A
#
# COMPACT_ATOMS: atom_id res chain seq x y z
N MET A 1 -5.11 16.52 1.61
CA MET A 1 -4.15 15.70 0.83
C MET A 1 -3.77 16.42 -0.44
N ASP A 2 -2.51 16.53 -0.72
CA ASP A 2 -2.04 17.16 -1.96
C ASP A 2 -2.06 16.12 -3.10
N LEU A 3 -2.99 16.28 -4.03
CA LEU A 3 -3.16 15.38 -5.17
C LEU A 3 -1.90 15.31 -6.04
N ARG A 4 -1.10 16.39 -6.07
CA ARG A 4 0.15 16.43 -6.86
C ARG A 4 1.18 15.43 -6.35
N LYS A 5 1.18 15.11 -5.05
CA LYS A 5 2.12 14.13 -4.48
C LYS A 5 1.89 12.72 -5.00
N ASN A 6 0.68 12.41 -5.46
CA ASN A 6 0.37 11.09 -6.02
C ASN A 6 0.48 11.07 -7.55
N GLU A 7 0.90 12.14 -8.17
CA GLU A 7 1.10 12.18 -9.62
C GLU A 7 2.30 11.33 -10.03
N PRO A 8 2.13 10.37 -10.96
CA PRO A 8 3.21 9.46 -11.37
C PRO A 8 4.17 10.15 -12.35
N LEU A 9 5.30 10.60 -11.85
CA LEU A 9 6.27 11.41 -12.60
C LEU A 9 7.61 10.72 -12.83
N PHE A 10 7.99 9.75 -11.99
CA PHE A 10 9.33 9.20 -11.97
C PHE A 10 9.41 7.81 -12.55
N THR A 11 10.46 7.56 -13.35
CA THR A 11 10.79 6.20 -13.81
C THR A 11 11.38 5.39 -12.65
N LEU A 12 11.48 4.08 -12.83
CA LEU A 12 12.11 3.19 -11.84
C LEU A 12 13.54 3.65 -11.51
N ARG A 13 14.31 4.04 -12.52
CA ARG A 13 15.67 4.52 -12.34
C ARG A 13 15.72 5.75 -11.42
N ILE A 14 14.86 6.72 -11.67
CA ILE A 14 14.79 7.94 -10.87
C ILE A 14 14.26 7.63 -9.46
N ALA A 15 13.26 6.77 -9.35
CA ALA A 15 12.75 6.33 -8.04
C ALA A 15 13.84 5.66 -7.21
N SER A 16 14.67 4.83 -7.83
CA SER A 16 15.81 4.20 -7.18
C SER A 16 16.80 5.25 -6.67
N LYS A 17 17.12 6.25 -7.49
CA LYS A 17 18.02 7.34 -7.08
C LYS A 17 17.46 8.17 -5.93
N LEU A 18 16.19 8.55 -6.01
CA LEU A 18 15.56 9.40 -4.99
C LEU A 18 15.40 8.69 -3.65
N SER A 19 15.11 7.40 -3.68
CA SER A 19 14.91 6.60 -2.46
C SER A 19 16.19 6.01 -1.90
N GLY A 20 17.23 5.88 -2.71
CA GLY A 20 18.45 5.17 -2.34
C GLY A 20 18.29 3.66 -2.31
N ILE A 21 17.17 3.14 -2.83
CA ILE A 21 16.87 1.70 -2.82
C ILE A 21 17.19 1.12 -4.20
N PRO A 22 17.93 0.00 -4.28
CA PRO A 22 18.23 -0.61 -5.57
C PRO A 22 16.98 -0.97 -6.37
N ALA A 23 17.05 -0.84 -7.68
CA ALA A 23 15.93 -1.10 -8.57
C ALA A 23 15.38 -2.52 -8.41
N HIS A 24 16.24 -3.52 -8.19
CA HIS A 24 15.77 -4.90 -7.99
C HIS A 24 14.95 -5.07 -6.71
N SER A 25 15.28 -4.32 -5.68
CA SER A 25 14.50 -4.33 -4.42
C SER A 25 13.14 -3.68 -4.63
N ILE A 26 13.09 -2.57 -5.37
CA ILE A 26 11.81 -1.91 -5.71
C ILE A 26 10.91 -2.86 -6.50
N ARG A 27 11.46 -3.56 -7.49
CA ARG A 27 10.71 -4.56 -8.26
C ARG A 27 10.17 -5.67 -7.36
N GLN A 28 10.97 -6.13 -6.41
CA GLN A 28 10.55 -7.14 -5.44
C GLN A 28 9.37 -6.64 -4.61
N TYR A 29 9.42 -5.40 -4.14
CA TYR A 29 8.33 -4.80 -3.36
C TYR A 29 7.04 -4.71 -4.18
N ILE A 30 7.14 -4.37 -5.46
CA ILE A 30 5.98 -4.34 -6.35
C ILE A 30 5.41 -5.76 -6.52
N ASP A 31 6.27 -6.73 -6.81
CA ASP A 31 5.85 -8.13 -7.03
C ASP A 31 5.20 -8.73 -5.78
N LYS A 32 5.63 -8.31 -4.59
CA LYS A 32 5.08 -8.78 -3.33
C LYS A 32 3.88 -7.98 -2.83
N GLY A 33 3.43 -6.98 -3.60
CA GLY A 33 2.24 -6.22 -3.27
C GLY A 33 2.40 -5.14 -2.21
N LEU A 34 3.63 -4.73 -1.91
CA LEU A 34 3.88 -3.66 -0.94
C LEU A 34 3.67 -2.27 -1.53
N LEU A 35 3.76 -2.15 -2.85
CA LEU A 35 3.74 -0.88 -3.56
C LEU A 35 2.94 -1.04 -4.86
N LEU A 36 2.09 -0.06 -5.14
CA LEU A 36 1.25 -0.01 -6.34
C LEU A 36 1.57 1.22 -7.18
N PRO A 37 2.70 1.25 -7.92
CA PRO A 37 2.96 2.36 -8.83
C PRO A 37 2.03 2.29 -10.04
N LEU A 38 1.93 3.38 -10.79
CA LEU A 38 1.17 3.39 -12.03
C LEU A 38 1.84 2.46 -13.04
N LYS A 39 1.08 1.50 -13.57
CA LYS A 39 1.58 0.56 -14.55
C LYS A 39 1.30 1.10 -15.96
N LEU A 40 2.35 1.36 -16.73
CA LEU A 40 2.23 1.81 -18.12
C LEU A 40 2.02 0.63 -19.07
N ASP A 41 2.78 -0.45 -18.85
CA ASP A 41 2.69 -1.70 -19.60
C ASP A 41 3.21 -2.84 -18.72
N SER A 42 3.41 -4.02 -19.29
CA SER A 42 3.86 -5.20 -18.55
C SER A 42 5.22 -5.04 -17.87
N LYS A 43 6.04 -4.08 -18.31
CA LYS A 43 7.43 -3.92 -17.85
C LYS A 43 7.73 -2.57 -17.22
N HIS A 44 6.92 -1.55 -17.49
CA HIS A 44 7.23 -0.18 -17.10
C HIS A 44 6.22 0.38 -16.11
N HIS A 45 6.74 1.04 -15.07
CA HIS A 45 5.96 1.71 -14.05
C HIS A 45 6.41 3.16 -13.93
N LEU A 46 5.50 4.01 -13.49
CA LEU A 46 5.82 5.38 -13.06
C LEU A 46 5.49 5.53 -11.59
N PHE A 47 6.35 6.26 -10.89
CA PHE A 47 6.30 6.44 -9.44
C PHE A 47 5.99 7.89 -9.10
N SER A 48 5.20 8.09 -8.04
CA SER A 48 4.90 9.41 -7.49
C SER A 48 5.83 9.74 -6.34
N GLN A 49 5.76 10.99 -5.85
CA GLN A 49 6.45 11.37 -4.61
C GLN A 49 5.97 10.52 -3.44
N MET A 50 4.67 10.21 -3.39
CA MET A 50 4.12 9.35 -2.34
C MET A 50 4.68 7.93 -2.42
N ASP A 51 4.92 7.42 -3.62
CA ASP A 51 5.57 6.13 -3.79
C ASP A 51 6.99 6.14 -3.22
N ILE A 52 7.72 7.25 -3.40
CA ILE A 52 9.08 7.38 -2.83
C ILE A 52 9.02 7.36 -1.29
N VAL A 53 8.07 8.08 -0.70
CA VAL A 53 7.86 8.06 0.76
C VAL A 53 7.55 6.65 1.24
N ARG A 54 6.69 5.94 0.52
CA ARG A 54 6.34 4.55 0.85
C ARG A 54 7.54 3.62 0.76
N LEU A 55 8.37 3.78 -0.27
CA LEU A 55 9.61 3.02 -0.41
C LEU A 55 10.53 3.23 0.79
N ASN A 56 10.67 4.47 1.23
CA ASN A 56 11.50 4.78 2.40
C ASN A 56 10.94 4.16 3.68
N HIS A 57 9.62 4.17 3.87
CA HIS A 57 8.98 3.52 5.01
C HIS A 57 9.18 2.00 5.00
N ILE A 58 9.04 1.37 3.83
CA ILE A 58 9.29 -0.08 3.69
C ILE A 58 10.73 -0.40 4.05
N ASN A 59 11.67 0.36 3.50
CA ASN A 59 13.09 0.15 3.75
C ASN A 59 13.43 0.34 5.23
N GLU A 60 12.85 1.33 5.87
CA GLU A 60 13.03 1.56 7.31
C GLU A 60 12.51 0.39 8.15
N LYS A 61 11.35 -0.16 7.80
CA LYS A 61 10.81 -1.34 8.48
C LYS A 61 11.74 -2.54 8.37
N ILE A 62 12.37 -2.73 7.22
CA ILE A 62 13.30 -3.83 6.99
C ILE A 62 14.61 -3.59 7.72
N ASP A 63 15.25 -2.43 7.52
CA ASP A 63 16.60 -2.15 7.99
C ASP A 63 16.67 -1.82 9.48
N LYS A 64 15.73 -1.02 9.98
CA LYS A 64 15.76 -0.54 11.37
C LYS A 64 14.92 -1.37 12.32
N GLN A 65 13.79 -1.90 11.85
CA GLN A 65 12.87 -2.64 12.70
C GLN A 65 12.98 -4.15 12.53
N GLY A 66 13.80 -4.61 11.60
CA GLY A 66 14.06 -6.03 11.41
C GLY A 66 12.91 -6.83 10.83
N LEU A 67 11.92 -6.17 10.21
CA LEU A 67 10.80 -6.85 9.58
C LEU A 67 11.19 -7.40 8.21
N ASN A 68 10.64 -8.56 7.86
CA ASN A 68 10.71 -9.07 6.51
C ASN A 68 9.44 -8.65 5.72
N ILE A 69 9.40 -8.99 4.44
CA ILE A 69 8.27 -8.63 3.57
C ILE A 69 6.96 -9.20 4.11
N ALA A 70 6.95 -10.45 4.57
CA ALA A 70 5.76 -11.07 5.15
C ALA A 70 5.26 -10.32 6.38
N GLY A 71 6.16 -9.86 7.24
CA GLY A 71 5.82 -9.07 8.42
C GLY A 71 5.22 -7.72 8.05
N ILE A 72 5.77 -7.05 7.04
CA ILE A 72 5.22 -5.78 6.55
C ILE A 72 3.82 -5.98 5.97
N LYS A 73 3.62 -7.03 5.18
CA LYS A 73 2.31 -7.37 4.62
C LYS A 73 1.28 -7.62 5.72
N ALA A 74 1.68 -8.33 6.76
CA ALA A 74 0.80 -8.59 7.90
C ALA A 74 0.42 -7.29 8.63
N LEU A 75 1.34 -6.36 8.78
CA LEU A 75 1.03 -5.04 9.34
C LEU A 75 0.02 -4.29 8.46
N MET A 76 0.22 -4.29 7.16
CA MET A 76 -0.70 -3.64 6.22
C MET A 76 -2.09 -4.29 6.25
N ALA A 77 -2.16 -5.59 6.47
CA ALA A 77 -3.42 -6.33 6.56
C ALA A 77 -4.26 -5.96 7.79
N GLN A 78 -3.64 -5.40 8.83
CA GLN A 78 -4.34 -5.01 10.06
C GLN A 78 -5.07 -3.67 9.94
N ILE A 79 -4.85 -2.92 8.88
CA ILE A 79 -5.53 -1.64 8.68
C ILE A 79 -7.03 -1.89 8.46
N PRO A 80 -7.90 -1.24 9.24
CA PRO A 80 -9.34 -1.52 9.18
C PRO A 80 -9.99 -0.88 7.96
N CYS A 81 -9.80 -1.49 6.81
CA CYS A 81 -10.31 -0.99 5.53
C CYS A 81 -11.84 -0.81 5.54
N TRP A 82 -12.55 -1.71 6.24
CA TRP A 82 -14.01 -1.65 6.32
C TRP A 82 -14.51 -0.39 7.06
N ALA A 83 -13.75 0.09 8.03
CA ALA A 83 -14.10 1.29 8.78
C ALA A 83 -13.75 2.56 7.99
N ILE A 84 -12.66 2.53 7.24
CA ILE A 84 -12.19 3.65 6.43
C ILE A 84 -13.09 3.85 5.21
N ARG A 85 -13.49 2.73 4.58
CA ARG A 85 -14.36 2.73 3.38
C ARG A 85 -15.85 2.66 3.73
N ASN A 86 -16.21 2.51 5.01
CA ASN A 86 -17.60 2.37 5.47
C ASN A 86 -18.34 1.22 4.77
N CYS A 87 -17.70 0.04 4.70
CA CYS A 87 -18.34 -1.13 4.11
C CYS A 87 -19.52 -1.61 4.94
N SER A 88 -20.62 -2.01 4.27
CA SER A 88 -21.77 -2.60 4.94
C SER A 88 -21.43 -3.97 5.52
N VAL A 89 -22.12 -4.37 6.58
CA VAL A 89 -21.92 -5.68 7.21
C VAL A 89 -22.16 -6.82 6.23
N GLY A 90 -23.15 -6.69 5.35
CA GLY A 90 -23.45 -7.70 4.34
C GLY A 90 -22.30 -7.91 3.34
N ASN A 91 -21.62 -6.83 2.96
CA ASN A 91 -20.52 -6.90 2.01
C ASN A 91 -19.22 -7.40 2.62
N ARG A 92 -19.07 -7.33 3.95
CA ARG A 92 -17.88 -7.84 4.65
C ARG A 92 -17.79 -9.36 4.65
N LYS A 93 -18.91 -10.06 4.68
CA LYS A 93 -18.96 -11.52 4.88
C LYS A 93 -18.12 -12.30 3.88
N ASN A 94 -18.17 -11.93 2.60
CA ASN A 94 -17.49 -12.66 1.53
C ASN A 94 -16.29 -11.89 0.97
N CYS A 95 -15.82 -10.88 1.70
CA CYS A 95 -14.68 -10.08 1.28
C CYS A 95 -13.39 -10.65 1.84
N GLN A 96 -12.49 -11.09 0.97
CA GLN A 96 -11.17 -11.60 1.38
C GLN A 96 -10.34 -10.51 2.07
N ALA A 97 -10.48 -9.27 1.64
CA ALA A 97 -9.78 -8.15 2.25
C ALA A 97 -10.17 -7.98 3.72
N TYR A 98 -11.46 -8.09 4.03
CA TYR A 98 -11.95 -8.00 5.40
C TYR A 98 -11.46 -9.16 6.27
N ASN A 99 -11.40 -10.35 5.70
CA ASN A 99 -11.08 -11.56 6.46
C ASN A 99 -9.58 -11.85 6.57
N SER A 100 -8.76 -11.28 5.69
CA SER A 100 -7.32 -11.56 5.68
C SER A 100 -6.58 -10.81 6.78
N THR A 101 -5.71 -11.53 7.49
CA THR A 101 -4.81 -10.96 8.49
C THR A 101 -3.35 -11.01 8.05
N THR A 102 -3.07 -11.53 6.85
CA THR A 102 -1.72 -11.76 6.35
C THR A 102 -1.38 -10.95 5.10
N SER A 103 -2.39 -10.47 4.37
CA SER A 103 -2.20 -9.74 3.13
C SER A 103 -3.04 -8.46 3.12
N PRO A 104 -2.50 -7.36 2.57
CA PRO A 104 -3.25 -6.12 2.49
C PRO A 104 -4.45 -6.24 1.55
N CYS A 105 -5.44 -5.36 1.76
CA CYS A 105 -6.71 -5.43 1.03
C CYS A 105 -6.56 -5.33 -0.50
N TRP A 106 -5.58 -4.60 -0.99
CA TRP A 106 -5.38 -4.45 -2.43
C TRP A 106 -4.86 -5.70 -3.12
N GLU A 107 -4.37 -6.69 -2.38
CA GLU A 107 -3.97 -7.99 -2.93
C GLU A 107 -5.11 -9.01 -2.98
N ALA A 108 -6.25 -8.73 -2.37
CA ALA A 108 -7.36 -9.66 -2.33
C ALA A 108 -7.94 -9.88 -3.73
N SER A 109 -8.16 -11.15 -4.10
CA SER A 109 -8.77 -11.51 -5.38
C SER A 109 -10.29 -11.35 -5.37
N GLN A 110 -10.92 -11.55 -4.22
CA GLN A 110 -12.36 -11.35 -4.03
C GLN A 110 -12.60 -10.27 -3.00
N LYS A 111 -13.11 -9.13 -3.46
CA LYS A 111 -13.40 -7.98 -2.61
C LYS A 111 -14.89 -7.72 -2.56
N GLY A 112 -15.31 -7.07 -1.48
CA GLY A 112 -16.68 -6.61 -1.34
C GLY A 112 -17.05 -5.57 -2.39
N ARG A 113 -18.34 -5.30 -2.49
CA ARG A 113 -18.93 -4.42 -3.51
C ARG A 113 -18.27 -3.04 -3.55
N GLU A 114 -17.94 -2.48 -2.39
CA GLU A 114 -17.35 -1.17 -2.27
C GLU A 114 -15.94 -1.06 -2.86
N CYS A 115 -15.22 -2.19 -2.97
CA CYS A 115 -13.84 -2.21 -3.43
C CYS A 115 -13.63 -2.92 -4.77
N LYS A 116 -14.65 -3.64 -5.26
CA LYS A 116 -14.50 -4.53 -6.42
C LYS A 116 -13.94 -3.84 -7.66
N ASN A 117 -14.38 -2.61 -7.94
CA ASN A 117 -13.94 -1.84 -9.10
C ASN A 117 -13.16 -0.58 -8.71
N ALA A 118 -12.71 -0.49 -7.46
CA ALA A 118 -11.97 0.67 -6.99
C ALA A 118 -10.53 0.66 -7.47
N GLU A 119 -9.99 1.84 -7.78
CA GLU A 119 -8.58 2.04 -8.06
C GLU A 119 -7.83 2.09 -6.73
N CYS A 120 -7.18 0.98 -6.35
CA CYS A 120 -6.54 0.85 -5.04
C CYS A 120 -5.44 1.88 -4.83
N ARG A 121 -4.69 2.24 -5.87
CA ARG A 121 -3.64 3.24 -5.80
C ARG A 121 -4.15 4.59 -5.29
N GLU A 122 -5.38 4.93 -5.61
CA GLU A 122 -6.03 6.19 -5.22
C GLU A 122 -6.93 6.03 -3.98
N CYS A 123 -7.04 4.83 -3.45
CA CYS A 123 -7.88 4.53 -2.30
C CYS A 123 -7.32 5.12 -1.02
N SER A 124 -8.18 5.70 -0.19
CA SER A 124 -7.80 6.28 1.10
C SER A 124 -7.11 5.29 2.04
N VAL A 125 -7.46 4.00 1.97
CA VAL A 125 -6.80 2.96 2.75
C VAL A 125 -5.33 2.82 2.35
N TYR A 126 -5.07 2.69 1.06
CA TYR A 126 -3.71 2.57 0.54
C TYR A 126 -2.88 3.82 0.83
N ILE A 127 -3.45 4.99 0.62
CA ILE A 127 -2.78 6.28 0.86
C ILE A 127 -2.48 6.47 2.34
N MET A 128 -3.40 6.13 3.22
CA MET A 128 -3.21 6.27 4.66
C MET A 128 -2.11 5.36 5.20
N VAL A 129 -2.03 4.13 4.70
CA VAL A 129 -0.95 3.20 5.05
C VAL A 129 0.41 3.78 4.66
N GLN A 130 0.47 4.55 3.58
CA GLN A 130 1.68 5.19 3.12
C GLN A 130 2.19 6.27 4.09
N GLU A 131 1.27 7.07 4.62
CA GLU A 131 1.59 8.13 5.56
C GLU A 131 1.90 7.59 6.96
N ASN A 132 1.31 6.44 7.29
CA ASN A 132 1.36 5.93 8.66
C ASN A 132 1.23 4.41 8.68
N LEU A 133 2.35 3.72 8.49
CA LEU A 133 2.42 2.24 8.54
C LEU A 133 2.19 1.69 9.95
N GLU A 134 1.74 2.53 10.87
CA GLU A 134 1.53 2.13 12.25
C GLU A 134 0.06 2.20 12.62
N LEU A 135 -0.56 1.04 12.75
CA LEU A 135 -1.96 0.91 13.16
C LEU A 135 -2.24 1.68 14.45
N LYS A 136 -1.35 1.58 15.42
CA LYS A 136 -1.51 2.24 16.71
C LYS A 136 -1.60 3.76 16.56
N SER A 137 -0.77 4.35 15.73
CA SER A 137 -0.81 5.79 15.47
C SER A 137 -2.12 6.22 14.83
N TRP A 138 -2.62 5.42 13.89
CA TRP A 138 -3.91 5.67 13.27
C TRP A 138 -5.05 5.59 14.30
N LEU A 139 -5.03 4.56 15.14
CA LEU A 139 -6.05 4.39 16.20
C LEU A 139 -6.07 5.57 17.16
N LYS A 140 -4.91 6.13 17.51
CA LYS A 140 -4.84 7.30 18.39
C LYS A 140 -5.53 8.54 17.84
N THR A 141 -5.66 8.64 16.51
CA THR A 141 -6.37 9.76 15.89
C THR A 141 -7.89 9.57 15.91
N ARG A 142 -8.38 8.36 16.23
CA ARG A 142 -9.80 7.99 16.21
C ARG A 142 -10.40 7.86 17.60
N PHE A 143 -9.59 7.64 18.60
CA PHE A 143 -10.00 7.45 20.00
C PHE A 143 -9.21 8.41 20.94
#